data_73e235cbebb9294343f29bc3ab99f33e
#
_entry.id   73e235cbebb9294343f29bc3ab99f33e
#
_cell.length_a   1.000
_cell.length_b   1.000
_cell.length_c   1.000
_cell.angle_alpha   90.00
_cell.angle_beta   90.00
_cell.angle_gamma   90.00
#
_symmetry.space_group_name_H-M   'P 1'
#
loop_
_entity.id
_entity.type
_entity.pdbx_description
1 polymer ?
#
loop_
_entity_poly.entity_id
_entity_poly.type
_entity_poly.pdbx_seq_one_letter_code
_entity_poly.pdbx_strand_id
1 'polypeptide(L)'
;MDFSSNHGTHRPKVLIVLHQEHSSPGRVGQELVKRGFALDIRKPRFGDSLPDTMRGHAGSVIFGGPMSANDPDGFVHKEIDWIKVPLQEEAPFLGICLGAQMMVKQLGGTVSGHRDELVEIGYYPLKPTEAGKDLMDWPKKVYQWHREGFDLPSGADLLATSPTYPNQAIRVGPAAYGIQFHPELTHQMMVKWTTKGAPRMELPGAQQRRDHFAGRFVYDTAVRAWLDRFLDLWIGTAEAPVQHNRLKAAE
;
A
#
# COMPACT_ATOMS: atom_id res chain seq x y z
N MET A 1 -29.71 -9.24 -40.78
CA MET A 1 -28.54 -9.76 -40.04
C MET A 1 -27.97 -8.60 -39.25
N ASP A 2 -28.32 -8.57 -37.99
CA ASP A 2 -28.01 -7.46 -37.10
C ASP A 2 -26.76 -7.82 -36.29
N PHE A 3 -25.62 -7.23 -36.60
CA PHE A 3 -24.33 -7.43 -35.92
C PHE A 3 -23.97 -6.15 -35.15
N SER A 4 -24.77 -5.80 -34.16
CA SER A 4 -24.44 -4.70 -33.24
C SER A 4 -24.42 -5.19 -31.80
N SER A 5 -23.52 -6.14 -31.49
CA SER A 5 -23.13 -6.35 -30.09
C SER A 5 -21.81 -5.58 -29.81
N ASN A 6 -21.95 -4.28 -29.68
CA ASN A 6 -20.89 -3.44 -29.17
C ASN A 6 -20.75 -3.70 -27.64
N HIS A 7 -20.10 -4.79 -27.28
CA HIS A 7 -19.68 -5.04 -25.91
C HIS A 7 -18.49 -4.11 -25.63
N GLY A 8 -18.82 -2.87 -25.28
CA GLY A 8 -17.84 -2.01 -24.63
C GLY A 8 -17.29 -2.76 -23.42
N THR A 9 -16.08 -3.30 -23.52
CA THR A 9 -15.41 -4.01 -22.45
C THR A 9 -15.20 -3.04 -21.30
N HIS A 10 -16.15 -3.05 -20.36
CA HIS A 10 -16.08 -2.24 -19.15
C HIS A 10 -14.95 -2.84 -18.29
N ARG A 11 -13.74 -2.24 -18.40
CA ARG A 11 -12.58 -2.67 -17.62
C ARG A 11 -12.90 -2.59 -16.12
N PRO A 12 -12.69 -3.66 -15.34
CA PRO A 12 -12.84 -3.59 -13.89
C PRO A 12 -11.93 -2.48 -13.35
N LYS A 13 -12.43 -1.76 -12.35
CA LYS A 13 -11.71 -0.62 -11.77
C LYS A 13 -11.01 -1.03 -10.48
N VAL A 14 -9.87 -0.39 -10.20
CA VAL A 14 -9.25 -0.38 -8.87
C VAL A 14 -9.35 1.03 -8.33
N LEU A 15 -9.90 1.18 -7.12
CA LEU A 15 -9.95 2.45 -6.43
C LEU A 15 -8.56 2.82 -5.92
N ILE A 16 -8.11 4.04 -6.23
CA ILE A 16 -6.79 4.57 -5.86
C ILE A 16 -6.99 5.83 -5.03
N VAL A 17 -6.57 5.81 -3.77
CA VAL A 17 -6.65 6.98 -2.89
C VAL A 17 -5.27 7.63 -2.76
N LEU A 18 -5.20 8.93 -3.10
CA LEU A 18 -3.98 9.74 -3.09
C LEU A 18 -4.19 11.01 -2.27
N HIS A 19 -3.15 11.45 -1.54
CA HIS A 19 -3.23 12.51 -0.53
C HIS A 19 -2.65 13.87 -0.94
N GLN A 20 -2.00 13.96 -2.09
CA GLN A 20 -1.41 15.21 -2.59
C GLN A 20 -1.90 15.50 -4.00
N GLU A 21 -2.00 16.77 -4.37
CA GLU A 21 -2.51 17.21 -5.67
C GLU A 21 -1.79 16.55 -6.85
N HIS A 22 -0.46 16.48 -6.76
CA HIS A 22 0.41 15.96 -7.81
C HIS A 22 1.00 14.58 -7.48
N SER A 23 0.35 13.81 -6.62
CA SER A 23 0.71 12.41 -6.37
C SER A 23 0.30 11.52 -7.54
N SER A 24 1.05 10.46 -7.73
CA SER A 24 0.72 9.43 -8.71
C SER A 24 0.81 8.05 -8.03
N PRO A 25 0.06 7.05 -8.52
CA PRO A 25 0.13 5.70 -7.98
C PRO A 25 1.43 4.96 -8.36
N GLY A 26 2.35 5.65 -9.02
CA GLY A 26 3.66 5.13 -9.37
C GLY A 26 3.63 3.80 -10.09
N ARG A 27 4.54 2.92 -9.69
CA ARG A 27 4.66 1.57 -10.28
C ARG A 27 3.43 0.70 -10.00
N VAL A 28 2.81 0.80 -8.83
CA VAL A 28 1.59 0.04 -8.51
C VAL A 28 0.50 0.34 -9.53
N GLY A 29 0.24 1.62 -9.82
CA GLY A 29 -0.74 1.99 -10.84
C GLY A 29 -0.36 1.52 -12.24
N GLN A 30 0.93 1.59 -12.60
CA GLN A 30 1.42 1.08 -13.89
C GLN A 30 1.17 -0.42 -14.05
N GLU A 31 1.48 -1.20 -13.03
CA GLU A 31 1.29 -2.66 -13.05
C GLU A 31 -0.19 -3.06 -13.02
N LEU A 32 -1.07 -2.32 -12.32
CA LEU A 32 -2.52 -2.53 -12.39
C LEU A 32 -3.07 -2.27 -13.79
N VAL A 33 -2.63 -1.19 -14.46
CA VAL A 33 -3.04 -0.89 -15.85
C VAL A 33 -2.57 -1.99 -16.81
N LYS A 34 -1.35 -2.52 -16.66
CA LYS A 34 -0.85 -3.65 -17.46
C LYS A 34 -1.67 -4.92 -17.27
N ARG A 35 -2.23 -5.12 -16.07
CA ARG A 35 -3.14 -6.23 -15.72
C ARG A 35 -4.57 -6.01 -16.24
N GLY A 36 -4.81 -4.93 -17.00
CA GLY A 36 -6.10 -4.63 -17.64
C GLY A 36 -7.07 -3.81 -16.80
N PHE A 37 -6.72 -3.44 -15.56
CA PHE A 37 -7.59 -2.64 -14.71
C PHE A 37 -7.62 -1.17 -15.14
N ALA A 38 -8.77 -0.52 -14.99
CA ALA A 38 -8.88 0.94 -14.99
C ALA A 38 -8.62 1.47 -13.58
N LEU A 39 -8.05 2.68 -13.47
CA LEU A 39 -7.81 3.31 -12.18
C LEU A 39 -8.90 4.36 -11.91
N ASP A 40 -9.63 4.22 -10.80
CA ASP A 40 -10.53 5.24 -10.25
C ASP A 40 -9.77 6.02 -9.17
N ILE A 41 -9.17 7.14 -9.56
CA ILE A 41 -8.32 7.94 -8.65
C ILE A 41 -9.18 8.92 -7.88
N ARG A 42 -9.08 8.87 -6.54
CA ARG A 42 -9.78 9.73 -5.60
C ARG A 42 -8.81 10.43 -4.66
N LYS A 43 -9.11 11.67 -4.34
CA LYS A 43 -8.33 12.51 -3.43
C LYS A 43 -9.28 13.14 -2.38
N PRO A 44 -9.68 12.41 -1.34
CA PRO A 44 -10.63 12.90 -0.34
C PRO A 44 -10.20 14.19 0.35
N ARG A 45 -8.89 14.38 0.51
CA ARG A 45 -8.32 15.65 0.99
C ARG A 45 -8.78 16.87 0.17
N PHE A 46 -9.10 16.68 -1.10
CA PHE A 46 -9.51 17.73 -2.04
C PHE A 46 -11.01 17.66 -2.39
N GLY A 47 -11.79 16.87 -1.62
CA GLY A 47 -13.24 16.83 -1.73
C GLY A 47 -13.81 15.63 -2.50
N ASP A 48 -12.99 14.74 -3.03
CA ASP A 48 -13.51 13.54 -3.68
C ASP A 48 -14.17 12.61 -2.64
N SER A 49 -15.34 12.06 -2.99
CA SER A 49 -16.02 11.07 -2.16
C SER A 49 -15.42 9.67 -2.36
N LEU A 50 -15.43 8.87 -1.30
CA LEU A 50 -15.19 7.43 -1.38
C LEU A 50 -16.52 6.70 -1.57
N PRO A 51 -16.54 5.53 -2.27
CA PRO A 51 -17.78 4.80 -2.52
C PRO A 51 -18.29 4.10 -1.24
N ASP A 52 -19.61 3.98 -1.10
CA ASP A 52 -20.21 3.29 0.06
C ASP A 52 -20.08 1.76 0.00
N THR A 53 -19.65 1.22 -1.12
CA THR A 53 -19.45 -0.23 -1.35
C THR A 53 -18.35 -0.47 -2.38
N MET A 54 -17.70 -1.61 -2.32
CA MET A 54 -16.71 -2.03 -3.32
C MET A 54 -17.33 -2.59 -4.61
N ARG A 55 -18.67 -2.58 -4.75
CA ARG A 55 -19.33 -2.97 -6.00
C ARG A 55 -18.83 -2.09 -7.15
N GLY A 56 -18.36 -2.72 -8.22
CA GLY A 56 -17.78 -2.01 -9.37
C GLY A 56 -16.28 -1.71 -9.25
N HIS A 57 -15.66 -2.07 -8.12
CA HIS A 57 -14.21 -2.06 -7.95
C HIS A 57 -13.69 -3.47 -7.66
N ALA A 58 -12.65 -3.88 -8.38
CA ALA A 58 -11.98 -5.17 -8.14
C ALA A 58 -11.12 -5.16 -6.87
N GLY A 59 -10.76 -3.98 -6.39
CA GLY A 59 -9.99 -3.76 -5.18
C GLY A 59 -9.74 -2.27 -4.93
N SER A 60 -9.04 -1.97 -3.84
CA SER A 60 -8.69 -0.60 -3.46
C SER A 60 -7.27 -0.49 -2.92
N VAL A 61 -6.61 0.65 -3.20
CA VAL A 61 -5.28 0.98 -2.68
C VAL A 61 -5.32 2.36 -2.04
N ILE A 62 -4.97 2.46 -0.75
CA ILE A 62 -4.69 3.74 -0.08
C ILE A 62 -3.18 3.91 0.02
N PHE A 63 -2.67 4.96 -0.59
CA PHE A 63 -1.24 5.23 -0.67
C PHE A 63 -0.69 5.97 0.54
N GLY A 64 0.63 6.17 0.55
CA GLY A 64 1.32 7.03 1.50
C GLY A 64 0.99 8.51 1.33
N GLY A 65 1.30 9.29 2.35
CA GLY A 65 1.10 10.73 2.39
C GLY A 65 2.02 11.40 3.42
N PRO A 66 2.14 12.73 3.40
CA PRO A 66 3.00 13.46 4.34
C PRO A 66 2.37 13.65 5.73
N MET A 67 1.08 13.29 5.90
CA MET A 67 0.33 13.39 7.15
C MET A 67 0.55 12.16 8.03
N SER A 68 0.16 12.28 9.31
CA SER A 68 0.05 11.17 10.25
C SER A 68 -1.36 10.57 10.23
N ALA A 69 -1.48 9.27 10.47
CA ALA A 69 -2.76 8.63 10.74
C ALA A 69 -3.38 9.10 12.09
N ASN A 70 -2.64 9.87 12.87
CA ASN A 70 -3.09 10.49 14.11
C ASN A 70 -3.49 11.97 13.94
N ASP A 71 -3.36 12.55 12.74
CA ASP A 71 -3.73 13.93 12.49
C ASP A 71 -5.24 14.14 12.66
N PRO A 72 -5.67 15.29 13.22
CA PRO A 72 -7.09 15.58 13.47
C PRO A 72 -7.87 15.97 12.21
N ASP A 73 -7.24 15.93 11.05
CA ASP A 73 -7.86 16.31 9.78
C ASP A 73 -9.07 15.44 9.44
N GLY A 74 -10.18 16.07 9.11
CA GLY A 74 -11.45 15.37 8.87
C GLY A 74 -11.40 14.36 7.71
N PHE A 75 -10.53 14.56 6.71
CA PHE A 75 -10.35 13.59 5.63
C PHE A 75 -9.59 12.33 6.10
N VAL A 76 -8.63 12.47 7.04
CA VAL A 76 -7.91 11.33 7.64
C VAL A 76 -8.89 10.43 8.37
N HIS A 77 -9.75 10.99 9.21
CA HIS A 77 -10.79 10.23 9.91
C HIS A 77 -11.77 9.56 8.94
N LYS A 78 -12.21 10.27 7.88
CA LYS A 78 -13.10 9.70 6.86
C LYS A 78 -12.46 8.51 6.13
N GLU A 79 -11.17 8.59 5.79
CA GLU A 79 -10.47 7.51 5.13
C GLU A 79 -10.27 6.31 6.07
N ILE A 80 -9.91 6.54 7.34
CA ILE A 80 -9.82 5.49 8.36
C ILE A 80 -11.18 4.79 8.50
N ASP A 81 -12.26 5.53 8.68
CA ASP A 81 -13.62 4.98 8.83
C ASP A 81 -14.09 4.22 7.58
N TRP A 82 -13.68 4.70 6.40
CA TRP A 82 -14.05 4.08 5.13
C TRP A 82 -13.40 2.71 4.93
N ILE A 83 -12.22 2.44 5.48
CA ILE A 83 -11.51 1.17 5.33
C ILE A 83 -12.35 -0.02 5.79
N LYS A 84 -13.31 0.19 6.71
CA LYS A 84 -14.29 -0.85 7.09
C LYS A 84 -15.05 -1.41 5.89
N VAL A 85 -15.28 -0.62 4.84
CA VAL A 85 -16.06 -1.04 3.67
C VAL A 85 -15.37 -2.20 2.94
N PRO A 86 -14.12 -2.07 2.44
CA PRO A 86 -13.44 -3.21 1.83
C PRO A 86 -13.19 -4.36 2.80
N LEU A 87 -12.95 -4.10 4.09
CA LEU A 87 -12.73 -5.17 5.08
C LEU A 87 -14.00 -5.99 5.32
N GLN A 88 -15.16 -5.35 5.48
CA GLN A 88 -16.43 -6.04 5.70
C GLN A 88 -16.95 -6.79 4.44
N GLU A 89 -16.64 -6.26 3.26
CA GLU A 89 -16.99 -6.88 1.99
C GLU A 89 -15.95 -7.94 1.56
N GLU A 90 -14.89 -8.19 2.35
CA GLU A 90 -13.75 -9.06 2.01
C GLU A 90 -13.18 -8.74 0.63
N ALA A 91 -13.26 -7.47 0.23
CA ALA A 91 -12.73 -7.00 -1.04
C ALA A 91 -11.21 -6.79 -0.96
N PRO A 92 -10.45 -7.01 -2.05
CA PRO A 92 -9.03 -6.74 -2.07
C PRO A 92 -8.71 -5.31 -1.64
N PHE A 93 -7.93 -5.18 -0.56
CA PHE A 93 -7.45 -3.91 -0.01
C PHE A 93 -5.94 -3.92 0.14
N LEU A 94 -5.28 -2.84 -0.25
CA LEU A 94 -3.85 -2.62 -0.04
C LEU A 94 -3.63 -1.24 0.58
N GLY A 95 -3.13 -1.22 1.81
CA GLY A 95 -2.60 -0.01 2.46
C GLY A 95 -1.10 0.10 2.27
N ILE A 96 -0.61 1.23 1.78
CA ILE A 96 0.83 1.52 1.61
C ILE A 96 1.21 2.66 2.54
N CYS A 97 2.20 2.46 3.42
CA CYS A 97 2.71 3.41 4.40
C CYS A 97 1.57 4.02 5.23
N LEU A 98 1.16 5.26 5.00
CA LEU A 98 0.02 5.88 5.66
C LEU A 98 -1.27 5.04 5.52
N GLY A 99 -1.52 4.45 4.35
CA GLY A 99 -2.69 3.59 4.13
C GLY A 99 -2.67 2.32 5.00
N ALA A 100 -1.50 1.74 5.26
CA ALA A 100 -1.35 0.63 6.21
C ALA A 100 -1.58 1.09 7.65
N GLN A 101 -1.05 2.25 8.02
CA GLN A 101 -1.26 2.86 9.33
C GLN A 101 -2.74 3.18 9.57
N MET A 102 -3.45 3.71 8.56
CA MET A 102 -4.90 3.96 8.63
C MET A 102 -5.68 2.66 8.81
N MET A 103 -5.31 1.57 8.12
CA MET A 103 -5.94 0.26 8.32
C MET A 103 -5.74 -0.24 9.75
N VAL A 104 -4.54 -0.10 10.30
CA VAL A 104 -4.25 -0.46 11.69
C VAL A 104 -5.11 0.35 12.67
N LYS A 105 -5.26 1.66 12.44
CA LYS A 105 -6.16 2.53 13.25
C LYS A 105 -7.62 2.08 13.16
N GLN A 106 -8.10 1.72 11.97
CA GLN A 106 -9.46 1.20 11.77
C GLN A 106 -9.70 -0.10 12.56
N LEU A 107 -8.65 -0.91 12.73
CA LEU A 107 -8.68 -2.15 13.50
C LEU A 107 -8.44 -1.96 15.01
N GLY A 108 -8.39 -0.71 15.47
CA GLY A 108 -8.17 -0.37 16.90
C GLY A 108 -6.71 -0.45 17.35
N GLY A 109 -5.77 -0.63 16.44
CA GLY A 109 -4.34 -0.61 16.74
C GLY A 109 -3.77 0.80 16.87
N THR A 110 -2.49 0.91 17.23
CA THR A 110 -1.78 2.17 17.45
C THR A 110 -0.77 2.46 16.35
N VAL A 111 -0.56 3.74 16.09
CA VAL A 111 0.47 4.27 15.20
C VAL A 111 1.31 5.25 16.00
N SER A 112 2.64 5.07 16.00
CA SER A 112 3.53 5.91 16.81
C SER A 112 4.92 6.04 16.17
N GLY A 113 5.65 7.07 16.57
CA GLY A 113 7.06 7.22 16.26
C GLY A 113 7.94 6.26 17.05
N HIS A 114 9.19 6.11 16.64
CA HIS A 114 10.19 5.36 17.38
C HIS A 114 10.56 6.11 18.67
N ARG A 115 10.75 5.39 19.77
CA ARG A 115 11.09 5.98 21.09
C ARG A 115 12.37 6.83 21.06
N ASP A 116 13.33 6.48 20.20
CA ASP A 116 14.60 7.19 20.02
C ASP A 116 14.57 8.12 18.79
N GLU A 117 13.37 8.53 18.35
CA GLU A 117 13.12 9.43 17.20
C GLU A 117 13.74 8.96 15.87
N LEU A 118 14.07 7.65 15.76
CA LEU A 118 14.60 7.08 14.54
C LEU A 118 13.54 7.09 13.42
N VAL A 119 14.00 7.33 12.20
CA VAL A 119 13.18 7.22 10.99
C VAL A 119 13.74 6.14 10.07
N GLU A 120 12.89 5.57 9.21
CA GLU A 120 13.33 4.78 8.08
C GLU A 120 13.11 5.59 6.79
N ILE A 121 14.18 6.17 6.26
CA ILE A 121 14.20 6.97 5.02
C ILE A 121 15.38 6.48 4.17
N GLY A 122 15.10 5.74 3.08
CA GLY A 122 16.08 5.07 2.24
C GLY A 122 15.79 3.57 2.05
N TYR A 123 16.81 2.75 1.84
CA TYR A 123 16.68 1.30 1.69
C TYR A 123 17.04 0.56 2.99
N TYR A 124 16.05 -0.07 3.60
CA TYR A 124 16.18 -0.79 4.89
C TYR A 124 15.97 -2.28 4.73
N PRO A 125 16.59 -3.11 5.62
CA PRO A 125 16.41 -4.55 5.61
C PRO A 125 14.94 -4.93 5.79
N LEU A 126 14.53 -5.98 5.11
CA LEU A 126 13.22 -6.62 5.30
C LEU A 126 13.45 -8.11 5.56
N LYS A 127 12.84 -8.63 6.61
CA LYS A 127 12.93 -10.04 6.98
C LYS A 127 11.52 -10.64 7.03
N PRO A 128 11.17 -11.61 6.15
CA PRO A 128 9.90 -12.30 6.24
C PRO A 128 9.79 -13.13 7.52
N THR A 129 8.60 -13.21 8.08
CA THR A 129 8.20 -14.20 9.10
C THR A 129 7.96 -15.56 8.44
N GLU A 130 7.63 -16.59 9.21
CA GLU A 130 7.23 -17.88 8.62
C GLU A 130 5.96 -17.71 7.74
N ALA A 131 4.94 -17.02 8.24
CA ALA A 131 3.73 -16.71 7.45
C ALA A 131 4.05 -15.91 6.17
N GLY A 132 5.04 -15.03 6.22
CA GLY A 132 5.50 -14.31 5.04
C GLY A 132 6.22 -15.19 4.04
N LYS A 133 7.06 -16.13 4.48
CA LYS A 133 7.75 -17.10 3.61
C LYS A 133 6.80 -18.08 2.96
N ASP A 134 5.78 -18.52 3.69
CA ASP A 134 4.73 -19.40 3.15
C ASP A 134 3.91 -18.70 2.05
N LEU A 135 3.82 -17.37 2.13
CA LEU A 135 3.09 -16.57 1.16
C LEU A 135 3.87 -16.38 -0.16
N MET A 136 5.13 -15.95 -0.06
CA MET A 136 5.98 -15.64 -1.22
C MET A 136 7.43 -15.32 -0.83
N ASP A 137 8.31 -15.24 -1.83
CA ASP A 137 9.67 -14.70 -1.66
C ASP A 137 9.67 -13.19 -1.47
N TRP A 138 10.49 -12.68 -0.56
CA TRP A 138 10.60 -11.26 -0.20
C TRP A 138 11.95 -10.65 -0.59
N PRO A 139 11.99 -9.36 -0.96
CA PRO A 139 13.25 -8.66 -1.21
C PRO A 139 14.02 -8.46 0.09
N LYS A 140 15.36 -8.51 0.02
CA LYS A 140 16.23 -8.32 1.20
C LYS A 140 16.17 -6.90 1.77
N LYS A 141 15.95 -5.91 0.92
CA LYS A 141 15.76 -4.51 1.29
C LYS A 141 14.64 -3.88 0.48
N VAL A 142 13.93 -2.95 1.11
CA VAL A 142 12.82 -2.19 0.55
C VAL A 142 13.03 -0.70 0.79
N TYR A 143 12.39 0.13 -0.03
CA TYR A 143 12.45 1.57 0.13
C TYR A 143 11.44 2.05 1.16
N GLN A 144 11.92 2.83 2.10
CA GLN A 144 11.16 3.41 3.21
C GLN A 144 11.17 4.94 3.13
N TRP A 145 10.09 5.56 3.63
CA TRP A 145 10.00 7.01 3.79
C TRP A 145 9.00 7.34 4.90
N HIS A 146 9.27 6.92 6.14
CA HIS A 146 8.36 7.12 7.26
C HIS A 146 9.10 7.42 8.57
N ARG A 147 8.38 8.06 9.51
CA ARG A 147 8.79 8.38 10.87
C ARG A 147 7.91 7.71 11.92
N GLU A 148 6.82 7.12 11.51
CA GLU A 148 5.88 6.40 12.35
C GLU A 148 5.72 4.98 11.80
N GLY A 149 5.56 4.04 12.71
CA GLY A 149 5.18 2.67 12.44
C GLY A 149 3.86 2.34 13.13
N PHE A 150 3.49 1.09 13.13
CA PHE A 150 2.25 0.62 13.72
C PHE A 150 2.44 -0.65 14.54
N ASP A 151 1.58 -0.85 15.54
CA ASP A 151 1.49 -2.10 16.28
C ASP A 151 0.70 -3.13 15.47
N LEU A 152 0.99 -4.42 15.69
CA LEU A 152 0.26 -5.51 15.04
C LEU A 152 -1.16 -5.59 15.61
N PRO A 153 -2.22 -5.35 14.81
CA PRO A 153 -3.60 -5.48 15.28
C PRO A 153 -3.95 -6.93 15.63
N SER A 154 -4.87 -7.11 16.58
CA SER A 154 -5.39 -8.43 16.89
C SER A 154 -6.01 -9.09 15.66
N GLY A 155 -5.69 -10.36 15.44
CA GLY A 155 -6.19 -11.14 14.29
C GLY A 155 -5.48 -10.85 12.97
N ALA A 156 -4.44 -10.02 12.95
CA ALA A 156 -3.60 -9.83 11.77
C ALA A 156 -2.40 -10.78 11.77
N ASP A 157 -2.04 -11.29 10.60
CA ASP A 157 -0.80 -12.03 10.38
C ASP A 157 0.35 -11.05 10.11
N LEU A 158 1.45 -11.18 10.86
CA LEU A 158 2.68 -10.45 10.56
C LEU A 158 3.46 -11.20 9.46
N LEU A 159 3.69 -10.54 8.32
CA LEU A 159 4.33 -11.15 7.16
C LEU A 159 5.82 -10.78 7.06
N ALA A 160 6.20 -9.56 7.45
CA ALA A 160 7.59 -9.11 7.37
C ALA A 160 7.93 -8.12 8.48
N THR A 161 9.20 -8.10 8.87
CA THR A 161 9.76 -7.30 9.96
C THR A 161 10.97 -6.49 9.51
N SER A 162 11.32 -5.43 10.27
CA SER A 162 12.56 -4.65 10.15
C SER A 162 13.12 -4.39 11.56
N PRO A 163 14.44 -4.15 11.71
CA PRO A 163 15.02 -3.90 13.02
C PRO A 163 14.53 -2.62 13.71
N THR A 164 14.26 -1.55 12.96
CA THR A 164 13.86 -0.25 13.54
C THR A 164 12.37 -0.21 13.84
N TYR A 165 11.55 -0.61 12.86
CA TYR A 165 10.10 -0.72 13.01
C TYR A 165 9.69 -2.16 12.76
N PRO A 166 9.27 -2.90 13.81
CA PRO A 166 9.12 -4.34 13.74
C PRO A 166 8.01 -4.83 12.79
N ASN A 167 6.99 -4.01 12.55
CA ASN A 167 5.84 -4.40 11.73
C ASN A 167 5.91 -3.74 10.34
N GLN A 168 6.29 -4.52 9.32
CA GLN A 168 6.56 -4.01 7.98
C GLN A 168 5.54 -4.43 6.93
N ALA A 169 4.95 -5.61 7.10
CA ALA A 169 3.89 -6.11 6.26
C ALA A 169 2.95 -6.99 7.08
N ILE A 170 1.65 -6.77 6.93
CA ILE A 170 0.59 -7.50 7.63
C ILE A 170 -0.50 -7.93 6.65
N ARG A 171 -1.21 -9.01 7.01
CA ARG A 171 -2.42 -9.44 6.35
C ARG A 171 -3.57 -9.50 7.35
N VAL A 172 -4.75 -9.06 6.91
CA VAL A 172 -5.99 -9.09 7.68
C VAL A 172 -7.06 -9.81 6.86
N GLY A 173 -7.56 -10.91 7.36
CA GLY A 173 -8.49 -11.74 6.60
C GLY A 173 -7.87 -12.25 5.27
N PRO A 174 -8.72 -12.57 4.28
CA PRO A 174 -8.25 -13.22 3.05
C PRO A 174 -7.60 -12.25 2.04
N ALA A 175 -7.96 -10.95 2.05
CA ALA A 175 -7.72 -10.07 0.92
C ALA A 175 -7.12 -8.69 1.27
N ALA A 176 -6.99 -8.37 2.57
CA ALA A 176 -6.48 -7.06 2.99
C ALA A 176 -5.02 -7.14 3.43
N TYR A 177 -4.19 -6.26 2.87
CA TYR A 177 -2.77 -6.18 3.16
C TYR A 177 -2.37 -4.75 3.55
N GLY A 178 -1.48 -4.63 4.52
CA GLY A 178 -0.81 -3.38 4.89
C GLY A 178 0.69 -3.54 4.77
N ILE A 179 1.34 -2.63 4.05
CA ILE A 179 2.79 -2.59 3.92
C ILE A 179 3.32 -1.21 4.29
N GLN A 180 4.38 -1.17 5.10
CA GLN A 180 4.97 0.10 5.56
C GLN A 180 5.87 0.73 4.49
N PHE A 181 6.48 -0.07 3.63
CA PHE A 181 7.42 0.34 2.60
C PHE A 181 6.73 0.74 1.28
N HIS A 182 7.51 1.31 0.35
CA HIS A 182 7.04 1.93 -0.88
C HIS A 182 7.43 1.17 -2.16
N PRO A 183 6.73 0.09 -2.56
CA PRO A 183 7.03 -0.64 -3.79
C PRO A 183 6.62 0.15 -5.05
N GLU A 184 5.75 1.16 -4.90
CA GLU A 184 5.29 2.03 -5.98
C GLU A 184 6.36 3.00 -6.47
N LEU A 185 7.47 3.14 -5.74
CA LEU A 185 8.49 4.14 -6.01
C LEU A 185 9.08 4.02 -7.42
N THR A 186 8.98 5.09 -8.20
CA THR A 186 9.68 5.26 -9.47
C THR A 186 10.94 6.11 -9.29
N HIS A 187 11.83 6.14 -10.31
CA HIS A 187 13.00 7.02 -10.29
C HIS A 187 12.60 8.51 -10.13
N GLN A 188 11.58 8.92 -10.86
CA GLN A 188 11.05 10.28 -10.80
C GLN A 188 10.53 10.65 -9.40
N MET A 189 9.81 9.69 -8.75
CA MET A 189 9.35 9.88 -7.37
C MET A 189 10.52 10.00 -6.41
N MET A 190 11.55 9.16 -6.54
CA MET A 190 12.75 9.25 -5.70
C MET A 190 13.46 10.60 -5.84
N VAL A 191 13.64 11.10 -7.08
CA VAL A 191 14.21 12.44 -7.32
C VAL A 191 13.36 13.51 -6.63
N LYS A 192 12.03 13.48 -6.82
CA LYS A 192 11.10 14.43 -6.21
C LYS A 192 11.14 14.37 -4.69
N TRP A 193 11.09 13.17 -4.09
CA TRP A 193 11.07 12.99 -2.64
C TRP A 193 12.38 13.43 -1.99
N THR A 194 13.52 13.02 -2.54
CA THR A 194 14.83 13.39 -2.01
C THR A 194 15.17 14.88 -2.23
N THR A 195 14.51 15.57 -3.17
CA THR A 195 14.67 17.01 -3.36
C THR A 195 13.76 17.80 -2.43
N LYS A 196 12.43 17.49 -2.42
CA LYS A 196 11.47 18.22 -1.59
C LYS A 196 11.58 17.88 -0.11
N GLY A 197 11.97 16.65 0.20
CA GLY A 197 12.14 16.12 1.56
C GLY A 197 13.59 16.18 2.05
N ALA A 198 14.46 16.97 1.45
CA ALA A 198 15.87 17.09 1.84
C ALA A 198 16.10 17.28 3.36
N PRO A 199 15.35 18.14 4.06
CA PRO A 199 15.49 18.27 5.52
C PRO A 199 15.21 16.98 6.30
N ARG A 200 14.40 16.07 5.77
CA ARG A 200 14.11 14.80 6.43
C ARG A 200 15.29 13.81 6.43
N MET A 201 16.24 14.01 5.52
CA MET A 201 17.45 13.17 5.45
C MET A 201 18.48 13.54 6.51
N GLU A 202 18.24 14.60 7.30
CA GLU A 202 19.03 14.98 8.48
C GLU A 202 18.53 14.30 9.77
N LEU A 203 17.37 13.65 9.72
CA LEU A 203 16.78 12.97 10.88
C LEU A 203 17.58 11.71 11.24
N PRO A 204 17.61 11.33 12.55
CA PRO A 204 18.27 10.12 13.00
C PRO A 204 17.75 8.87 12.28
N GLY A 205 18.64 8.06 11.73
CA GLY A 205 18.30 6.86 10.99
C GLY A 205 18.15 7.08 9.49
N ALA A 206 17.93 8.31 8.99
CA ALA A 206 17.78 8.58 7.57
C ALA A 206 19.09 8.37 6.79
N GLN A 207 18.96 7.80 5.58
CA GLN A 207 20.08 7.69 4.65
C GLN A 207 20.24 8.98 3.84
N GLN A 208 21.47 9.27 3.41
CA GLN A 208 21.76 10.43 2.58
C GLN A 208 21.30 10.19 1.13
N ARG A 209 21.03 11.29 0.40
CA ARG A 209 20.49 11.21 -0.97
C ARG A 209 21.28 10.27 -1.89
N ARG A 210 22.62 10.27 -1.83
CA ARG A 210 23.47 9.38 -2.62
C ARG A 210 23.16 7.89 -2.37
N ASP A 211 22.82 7.55 -1.13
CA ASP A 211 22.58 6.16 -0.71
C ASP A 211 21.23 5.66 -1.23
N HIS A 212 20.23 6.56 -1.40
CA HIS A 212 18.96 6.23 -2.05
C HIS A 212 19.17 5.78 -3.51
N PHE A 213 19.98 6.53 -4.29
CA PHE A 213 20.24 6.18 -5.69
C PHE A 213 21.12 4.94 -5.82
N ALA A 214 22.14 4.80 -4.99
CA ALA A 214 22.95 3.59 -4.92
C ALA A 214 22.10 2.37 -4.55
N GLY A 215 21.25 2.49 -3.52
CA GLY A 215 20.34 1.45 -3.10
C GLY A 215 19.33 1.07 -4.19
N ARG A 216 18.81 2.07 -4.93
CA ARG A 216 17.94 1.80 -6.07
C ARG A 216 18.60 0.93 -7.13
N PHE A 217 19.84 1.23 -7.47
CA PHE A 217 20.58 0.44 -8.45
C PHE A 217 20.74 -1.02 -8.03
N VAL A 218 20.91 -1.28 -6.71
CA VAL A 218 21.14 -2.62 -6.18
C VAL A 218 19.84 -3.38 -5.89
N TYR A 219 18.82 -2.71 -5.33
CA TYR A 219 17.68 -3.42 -4.71
C TYR A 219 16.37 -3.29 -5.51
N ASP A 220 16.23 -2.28 -6.38
CA ASP A 220 14.94 -1.98 -7.03
C ASP A 220 14.42 -3.12 -7.93
N THR A 221 15.32 -3.86 -8.59
CA THR A 221 14.93 -5.00 -9.44
C THR A 221 14.20 -6.08 -8.63
N ALA A 222 14.70 -6.40 -7.43
CA ALA A 222 14.06 -7.39 -6.56
C ALA A 222 12.70 -6.89 -6.01
N VAL A 223 12.59 -5.57 -5.69
CA VAL A 223 11.33 -4.97 -5.26
C VAL A 223 10.29 -4.99 -6.39
N ARG A 224 10.71 -4.72 -7.63
CA ARG A 224 9.82 -4.80 -8.80
C ARG A 224 9.29 -6.21 -9.04
N ALA A 225 10.17 -7.20 -9.00
CA ALA A 225 9.79 -8.60 -9.18
C ALA A 225 8.87 -9.09 -8.04
N TRP A 226 9.10 -8.61 -6.82
CA TRP A 226 8.21 -8.86 -5.69
C TRP A 226 6.83 -8.25 -5.91
N LEU A 227 6.77 -6.96 -6.30
CA LEU A 227 5.50 -6.26 -6.54
C LEU A 227 4.67 -6.95 -7.63
N ASP A 228 5.30 -7.38 -8.71
CA ASP A 228 4.64 -8.09 -9.80
C ASP A 228 3.94 -9.36 -9.29
N ARG A 229 4.69 -10.24 -8.60
CA ARG A 229 4.13 -11.45 -7.98
C ARG A 229 3.09 -11.15 -6.90
N PHE A 230 3.32 -10.11 -6.09
CA PHE A 230 2.37 -9.71 -5.06
C PHE A 230 1.03 -9.27 -5.66
N LEU A 231 1.03 -8.50 -6.74
CA LEU A 231 -0.20 -8.10 -7.42
C LEU A 231 -0.93 -9.27 -8.07
N ASP A 232 -0.20 -10.27 -8.60
CA ASP A 232 -0.81 -11.50 -9.11
C ASP A 232 -1.52 -12.27 -7.98
N LEU A 233 -0.90 -12.37 -6.81
CA LEU A 233 -1.47 -13.02 -5.63
C LEU A 233 -2.65 -12.23 -5.05
N TRP A 234 -2.54 -10.89 -4.98
CA TRP A 234 -3.50 -10.03 -4.31
C TRP A 234 -4.76 -9.80 -5.14
N ILE A 235 -4.64 -9.56 -6.44
CA ILE A 235 -5.79 -9.12 -7.28
C ILE A 235 -5.85 -9.85 -8.63
N GLY A 236 -4.76 -10.46 -9.10
CA GLY A 236 -4.68 -11.12 -10.39
C GLY A 236 -4.75 -10.16 -11.57
N THR A 237 -5.48 -10.53 -12.63
CA THR A 237 -5.72 -9.71 -13.81
C THR A 237 -7.20 -9.37 -13.96
N ALA A 238 -7.53 -8.38 -14.78
CA ALA A 238 -8.91 -8.01 -15.07
C ALA A 238 -9.72 -9.15 -15.74
N GLU A 239 -9.04 -10.05 -16.48
CA GLU A 239 -9.64 -11.21 -17.13
C GLU A 239 -9.75 -12.41 -16.18
N ALA A 240 -8.83 -12.54 -15.24
CA ALA A 240 -8.77 -13.62 -14.23
C ALA A 240 -8.47 -13.04 -12.84
N PRO A 241 -9.45 -12.37 -12.22
CA PRO A 241 -9.27 -11.83 -10.87
C PRO A 241 -9.15 -12.97 -9.84
N VAL A 242 -8.30 -12.73 -8.83
CA VAL A 242 -8.17 -13.67 -7.71
C VAL A 242 -9.51 -13.78 -6.98
N GLN A 243 -10.01 -15.01 -6.87
CA GLN A 243 -11.17 -15.32 -6.02
C GLN A 243 -10.66 -15.59 -4.61
N HIS A 244 -10.78 -14.62 -3.72
CA HIS A 244 -10.56 -14.86 -2.31
C HIS A 244 -11.72 -15.72 -1.80
N ASN A 245 -11.45 -17.01 -1.53
CA ASN A 245 -12.46 -17.94 -1.01
C ASN A 245 -13.12 -17.33 0.22
N ARG A 246 -14.37 -16.95 0.10
CA ARG A 246 -15.24 -16.68 1.23
C ARG A 246 -15.33 -18.00 1.97
N LEU A 247 -14.61 -18.15 3.07
CA LEU A 247 -14.88 -19.21 4.03
C LEU A 247 -16.36 -19.02 4.42
N LYS A 248 -17.23 -19.88 3.89
CA LYS A 248 -18.60 -19.94 4.38
C LYS A 248 -18.48 -20.13 5.88
N ALA A 249 -18.96 -19.15 6.64
CA ALA A 249 -19.22 -19.35 8.05
C ALA A 249 -20.06 -20.61 8.12
N ALA A 250 -19.53 -21.67 8.73
CA ALA A 250 -20.28 -22.85 9.04
C ALA A 250 -21.41 -22.41 9.97
N GLU A 251 -22.63 -22.67 9.54
CA GLU A 251 -23.87 -22.56 10.33
C GLU A 251 -23.75 -23.36 11.63
#